data_260aa732b7d718970f588617b696c654
#
_entry.id   260aa732b7d718970f588617b696c654
#
_cell.length_a   1.000
_cell.length_b   1.000
_cell.length_c   1.000
_cell.angle_alpha   90.00
_cell.angle_beta   90.00
_cell.angle_gamma   90.00
#
_symmetry.space_group_name_H-M   'P 1'
#
loop_
_entity.id
_entity.type
_entity.pdbx_description
1 polymer ?
#
loop_
_entity_poly.entity_id
_entity_poly.type
_entity_poly.pdbx_seq_one_letter_code
_entity_poly.pdbx_strand_id
1 'polypeptide(L)'
;RGLYLLEVSKMSMLGPYASWNKETGYAVWDHPTAEYTGIFERLNVHIKGIIHVGMWDFVEYGCYTKLVGNNVIGIEANPQVYKDMAKPVADKWGFKCFNEFLSDKDKEVRDFYFAGEGSSLYKGQPQWNKNVSIKVQTKTLATVIEENEIDMNGYDFLNIDAEGAEFDVLKGFEKYLDYINVIDLETSYDDRHRSGADHNTIVQWLGERGFELKEMSSSYQSQNWGDSVFARVNRELPPFVDENVGTKIFGESYLG
;
A
#
# COMPACT_ATOMS: atom_id res chain seq x y z
N ARG A 1 -31.83 -6.33 16.94
CA ARG A 1 -32.29 -5.60 15.71
C ARG A 1 -31.34 -4.46 15.33
N GLY A 2 -30.65 -3.81 16.28
CA GLY A 2 -29.72 -2.70 15.98
C GLY A 2 -28.40 -3.13 15.31
N LEU A 3 -27.85 -4.29 15.66
CA LEU A 3 -26.63 -4.81 15.05
C LEU A 3 -26.81 -5.18 13.57
N TYR A 4 -27.98 -5.75 13.23
CA TYR A 4 -28.28 -6.18 11.85
C TYR A 4 -28.41 -4.99 10.87
N LEU A 5 -28.92 -3.86 11.35
CA LEU A 5 -29.03 -2.63 10.54
C LEU A 5 -27.68 -1.94 10.34
N LEU A 6 -26.74 -2.05 11.31
CA LEU A 6 -25.37 -1.56 11.16
C LEU A 6 -24.59 -2.40 10.12
N GLU A 7 -24.78 -3.72 10.11
CA GLU A 7 -24.15 -4.63 9.13
C GLU A 7 -24.64 -4.35 7.70
N VAL A 8 -25.95 -4.13 7.52
CA VAL A 8 -26.52 -3.85 6.19
C VAL A 8 -26.09 -2.47 5.67
N SER A 9 -25.95 -1.47 6.55
CA SER A 9 -25.44 -0.15 6.14
C SER A 9 -23.95 -0.18 5.76
N LYS A 10 -23.15 -1.00 6.43
CA LYS A 10 -21.74 -1.21 6.08
C LYS A 10 -21.59 -1.96 4.75
N MET A 11 -22.42 -2.98 4.48
CA MET A 11 -22.39 -3.69 3.20
C MET A 11 -22.77 -2.81 2.00
N SER A 12 -23.64 -1.83 2.16
CA SER A 12 -24.00 -0.91 1.08
C SER A 12 -22.92 0.13 0.75
N MET A 13 -21.95 0.31 1.64
CA MET A 13 -20.78 1.17 1.43
C MET A 13 -19.61 0.44 0.79
N LEU A 14 -19.61 -0.90 0.83
CA LEU A 14 -18.61 -1.73 0.18
C LEU A 14 -18.99 -1.82 -1.31
N GLY A 15 -18.08 -1.49 -2.21
CA GLY A 15 -18.31 -1.64 -3.66
C GLY A 15 -18.63 -3.08 -4.06
N PRO A 16 -18.93 -3.34 -5.34
CA PRO A 16 -19.44 -4.65 -5.81
C PRO A 16 -18.44 -5.81 -5.67
N TYR A 17 -17.21 -5.53 -5.31
CA TYR A 17 -16.12 -6.53 -5.17
C TYR A 17 -15.72 -6.80 -3.71
N ALA A 18 -16.47 -6.30 -2.73
CA ALA A 18 -16.18 -6.52 -1.33
C ALA A 18 -17.27 -7.37 -0.66
N SER A 19 -16.84 -8.30 0.18
CA SER A 19 -17.70 -9.06 1.07
C SER A 19 -17.36 -8.77 2.53
N TRP A 20 -18.36 -8.87 3.42
CA TRP A 20 -18.15 -8.66 4.84
C TRP A 20 -17.86 -9.97 5.55
N ASN A 21 -16.68 -10.10 6.18
CA ASN A 21 -16.39 -11.25 7.03
C ASN A 21 -17.03 -11.03 8.42
N LYS A 22 -18.04 -11.85 8.72
CA LYS A 22 -18.83 -11.75 9.96
C LYS A 22 -18.06 -12.16 11.20
N GLU A 23 -17.03 -13.01 11.07
CA GLU A 23 -16.25 -13.52 12.19
C GLU A 23 -15.19 -12.51 12.63
N THR A 24 -14.55 -11.84 11.69
CA THR A 24 -13.51 -10.85 11.97
C THR A 24 -14.04 -9.43 12.10
N GLY A 25 -15.23 -9.14 11.56
CA GLY A 25 -15.82 -7.81 11.53
C GLY A 25 -15.17 -6.87 10.48
N TYR A 26 -14.43 -7.40 9.50
CA TYR A 26 -13.74 -6.63 8.47
C TYR A 26 -14.28 -6.92 7.06
N ALA A 27 -14.05 -5.99 6.14
CA ALA A 27 -14.31 -6.18 4.72
C ALA A 27 -13.27 -7.13 4.11
N VAL A 28 -13.72 -8.03 3.24
CA VAL A 28 -12.88 -8.90 2.41
C VAL A 28 -13.04 -8.45 0.98
N TRP A 29 -11.94 -8.16 0.32
CA TRP A 29 -11.92 -7.61 -1.01
C TRP A 29 -11.53 -8.68 -2.05
N ASP A 30 -12.26 -8.72 -3.16
CA ASP A 30 -12.05 -9.74 -4.20
C ASP A 30 -11.06 -9.28 -5.29
N HIS A 31 -10.67 -7.98 -5.32
CA HIS A 31 -9.70 -7.45 -6.28
C HIS A 31 -9.08 -6.11 -5.83
N PRO A 32 -7.75 -5.97 -5.81
CA PRO A 32 -7.08 -4.77 -5.27
C PRO A 32 -7.32 -3.48 -6.07
N THR A 33 -7.57 -3.57 -7.37
CA THR A 33 -7.56 -2.41 -8.27
C THR A 33 -8.80 -1.52 -8.23
N ALA A 34 -9.92 -2.00 -7.66
CA ALA A 34 -11.17 -1.24 -7.67
C ALA A 34 -11.33 -0.23 -6.52
N GLU A 35 -10.37 -0.11 -5.61
CA GLU A 35 -10.69 0.21 -4.24
C GLU A 35 -10.16 1.47 -3.65
N TYR A 36 -9.01 1.97 -4.10
CA TYR A 36 -8.45 3.17 -3.50
C TYR A 36 -9.41 4.36 -3.56
N THR A 37 -10.15 4.51 -4.66
CA THR A 37 -11.20 5.54 -4.74
C THR A 37 -12.24 5.36 -3.64
N GLY A 38 -12.75 4.14 -3.46
CA GLY A 38 -13.72 3.83 -2.41
C GLY A 38 -13.19 4.02 -0.99
N ILE A 39 -11.92 3.70 -0.74
CA ILE A 39 -11.25 3.96 0.54
C ILE A 39 -11.24 5.47 0.83
N PHE A 40 -10.78 6.29 -0.11
CA PHE A 40 -10.67 7.73 0.11
C PHE A 40 -12.04 8.41 0.23
N GLU A 41 -13.06 7.95 -0.51
CA GLU A 41 -14.45 8.40 -0.32
C GLU A 41 -14.95 8.09 1.09
N ARG A 42 -14.77 6.85 1.58
CA ARG A 42 -15.20 6.44 2.94
C ARG A 42 -14.47 7.19 4.04
N LEU A 43 -13.18 7.43 3.86
CA LEU A 43 -12.37 8.23 4.78
C LEU A 43 -12.64 9.74 4.66
N ASN A 44 -13.34 10.16 3.60
CA ASN A 44 -13.53 11.57 3.23
C ASN A 44 -12.21 12.33 3.16
N VAL A 45 -11.23 11.77 2.45
CA VAL A 45 -9.88 12.35 2.32
C VAL A 45 -9.52 12.54 0.86
N HIS A 46 -9.11 13.73 0.49
CA HIS A 46 -8.53 14.05 -0.81
C HIS A 46 -7.03 13.75 -0.80
N ILE A 47 -6.55 13.05 -1.83
CA ILE A 47 -5.13 12.68 -2.00
C ILE A 47 -4.50 13.50 -3.11
N LYS A 48 -3.30 14.02 -2.87
CA LYS A 48 -2.54 14.86 -3.82
C LYS A 48 -1.54 14.05 -4.64
N GLY A 49 -0.92 13.06 -4.04
CA GLY A 49 0.08 12.23 -4.67
C GLY A 49 0.38 10.97 -3.87
N ILE A 50 0.93 10.00 -4.55
CA ILE A 50 1.07 8.63 -4.06
C ILE A 50 2.53 8.20 -4.09
N ILE A 51 2.99 7.60 -3.01
CA ILE A 51 4.23 6.82 -2.95
C ILE A 51 3.85 5.36 -2.80
N HIS A 52 4.25 4.51 -3.75
CA HIS A 52 4.00 3.08 -3.75
C HIS A 52 5.30 2.29 -3.69
N VAL A 53 5.46 1.50 -2.66
CA VAL A 53 6.61 0.61 -2.42
C VAL A 53 6.18 -0.83 -2.66
N GLY A 54 6.88 -1.53 -3.57
CA GLY A 54 6.53 -2.88 -4.01
C GLY A 54 5.59 -2.88 -5.20
N MET A 55 6.04 -2.31 -6.33
CA MET A 55 5.16 -2.06 -7.49
C MET A 55 4.77 -3.33 -8.25
N TRP A 56 5.58 -4.35 -8.25
CA TRP A 56 5.42 -5.55 -9.09
C TRP A 56 5.02 -5.19 -10.53
N ASP A 57 3.85 -5.62 -11.01
CA ASP A 57 3.31 -5.29 -12.35
C ASP A 57 2.53 -3.97 -12.37
N PHE A 58 2.37 -3.33 -11.22
CA PHE A 58 1.77 -2.02 -11.02
C PHE A 58 0.34 -1.91 -11.59
N VAL A 59 -0.48 -2.90 -11.28
CA VAL A 59 -1.88 -2.94 -11.74
C VAL A 59 -2.74 -1.78 -11.21
N GLU A 60 -2.34 -1.17 -10.08
CA GLU A 60 -3.02 -0.04 -9.44
C GLU A 60 -2.93 1.26 -10.25
N TYR A 61 -2.03 1.35 -11.23
CA TYR A 61 -1.81 2.58 -11.98
C TYR A 61 -3.09 3.17 -12.59
N GLY A 62 -4.02 2.30 -13.01
CA GLY A 62 -5.30 2.72 -13.58
C GLY A 62 -6.19 3.45 -12.58
N CYS A 63 -6.12 3.09 -11.30
CA CYS A 63 -6.78 3.80 -10.20
C CYS A 63 -6.01 5.08 -9.86
N TYR A 64 -4.70 5.00 -9.71
CA TYR A 64 -3.84 6.13 -9.35
C TYR A 64 -3.92 7.28 -10.35
N THR A 65 -3.95 6.98 -11.65
CA THR A 65 -4.09 8.04 -12.68
C THR A 65 -5.40 8.81 -12.58
N LYS A 66 -6.47 8.17 -12.12
CA LYS A 66 -7.77 8.84 -11.91
C LYS A 66 -7.77 9.68 -10.65
N LEU A 67 -7.02 9.28 -9.62
CA LEU A 67 -6.96 9.98 -8.35
C LEU A 67 -6.02 11.19 -8.39
N VAL A 68 -4.81 11.01 -8.91
CA VAL A 68 -3.71 11.99 -8.78
C VAL A 68 -2.99 12.28 -10.10
N GLY A 69 -3.52 11.82 -11.23
CA GLY A 69 -2.84 11.94 -12.52
C GLY A 69 -1.51 11.18 -12.52
N ASN A 70 -0.43 11.87 -12.88
CA ASN A 70 0.92 11.29 -12.90
C ASN A 70 1.76 11.61 -11.64
N ASN A 71 1.12 12.14 -10.59
CA ASN A 71 1.83 12.45 -9.35
C ASN A 71 2.02 11.20 -8.48
N VAL A 72 2.75 10.25 -9.03
CA VAL A 72 3.04 8.94 -8.43
C VAL A 72 4.54 8.70 -8.40
N ILE A 73 5.01 8.16 -7.28
CA ILE A 73 6.36 7.61 -7.10
C ILE A 73 6.22 6.12 -6.83
N GLY A 74 6.87 5.31 -7.65
CA GLY A 74 6.94 3.87 -7.44
C GLY A 74 8.34 3.41 -7.10
N ILE A 75 8.46 2.45 -6.21
CA ILE A 75 9.71 1.79 -5.87
C ILE A 75 9.54 0.27 -6.03
N GLU A 76 10.42 -0.34 -6.82
CA GLU A 76 10.47 -1.79 -6.99
C GLU A 76 11.87 -2.30 -6.66
N ALA A 77 11.93 -3.26 -5.74
CA ALA A 77 13.20 -3.80 -5.27
C ALA A 77 13.81 -4.81 -6.24
N ASN A 78 12.99 -5.68 -6.86
CA ASN A 78 13.46 -6.71 -7.78
C ASN A 78 13.95 -6.08 -9.10
N PRO A 79 15.26 -6.12 -9.44
CA PRO A 79 15.78 -5.44 -10.62
C PRO A 79 15.19 -5.94 -11.94
N GLN A 80 14.81 -7.22 -12.00
CA GLN A 80 14.22 -7.79 -13.21
C GLN A 80 12.78 -7.31 -13.39
N VAL A 81 11.98 -7.32 -12.31
CA VAL A 81 10.62 -6.80 -12.29
C VAL A 81 10.61 -5.29 -12.59
N TYR A 82 11.49 -4.55 -11.94
CA TYR A 82 11.67 -3.13 -12.23
C TYR A 82 11.89 -2.87 -13.71
N LYS A 83 12.84 -3.58 -14.32
CA LYS A 83 13.21 -3.39 -15.74
C LYS A 83 12.10 -3.80 -16.70
N ASP A 84 11.46 -4.94 -16.45
CA ASP A 84 10.57 -5.58 -17.42
C ASP A 84 9.10 -5.18 -17.24
N MET A 85 8.71 -4.72 -16.04
CA MET A 85 7.32 -4.44 -15.68
C MET A 85 7.14 -3.02 -15.15
N ALA A 86 7.68 -2.69 -13.99
CA ALA A 86 7.41 -1.42 -13.30
C ALA A 86 7.88 -0.18 -14.10
N LYS A 87 9.12 -0.17 -14.57
CA LYS A 87 9.68 0.97 -15.32
C LYS A 87 8.97 1.26 -16.63
N PRO A 88 8.62 0.26 -17.49
CA PRO A 88 7.84 0.50 -18.70
C PRO A 88 6.46 1.11 -18.44
N VAL A 89 5.78 0.69 -17.37
CA VAL A 89 4.49 1.28 -16.96
C VAL A 89 4.71 2.72 -16.50
N ALA A 90 5.67 2.96 -15.62
CA ALA A 90 6.01 4.29 -15.13
C ALA A 90 6.35 5.26 -16.27
N ASP A 91 7.17 4.84 -17.24
CA ASP A 91 7.55 5.66 -18.39
C ASP A 91 6.34 5.99 -19.27
N LYS A 92 5.46 5.02 -19.51
CA LYS A 92 4.25 5.21 -20.31
C LYS A 92 3.32 6.27 -19.70
N TRP A 93 3.22 6.30 -18.39
CA TRP A 93 2.28 7.17 -17.65
C TRP A 93 2.92 8.42 -17.05
N GLY A 94 4.25 8.56 -17.18
CA GLY A 94 5.00 9.70 -16.68
C GLY A 94 5.21 9.70 -15.17
N PHE A 95 5.20 8.54 -14.52
CA PHE A 95 5.50 8.37 -13.10
C PHE A 95 7.00 8.38 -12.84
N LYS A 96 7.39 8.80 -11.63
CA LYS A 96 8.75 8.54 -11.13
C LYS A 96 8.83 7.09 -10.65
N CYS A 97 9.90 6.39 -11.02
CA CYS A 97 10.09 4.99 -10.63
C CYS A 97 11.55 4.70 -10.32
N PHE A 98 11.81 4.05 -9.19
CA PHE A 98 13.14 3.75 -8.70
C PHE A 98 13.33 2.27 -8.41
N ASN A 99 14.54 1.74 -8.71
CA ASN A 99 14.92 0.39 -8.30
C ASN A 99 15.79 0.46 -7.05
N GLU A 100 15.20 0.27 -5.89
CA GLU A 100 15.88 0.40 -4.59
C GLU A 100 15.42 -0.67 -3.61
N PHE A 101 16.36 -1.17 -2.81
CA PHE A 101 16.09 -2.13 -1.73
C PHE A 101 15.84 -1.36 -0.43
N LEU A 102 14.58 -1.12 -0.10
CA LEU A 102 14.23 -0.29 1.04
C LEU A 102 14.30 -1.03 2.37
N SER A 103 14.78 -0.34 3.41
CA SER A 103 14.88 -0.82 4.78
C SER A 103 14.90 0.35 5.77
N ASP A 104 15.06 0.07 7.06
CA ASP A 104 15.19 1.08 8.12
C ASP A 104 16.58 1.74 8.19
N LYS A 105 17.55 1.24 7.42
CA LYS A 105 18.94 1.74 7.42
C LYS A 105 19.53 1.80 6.02
N ASP A 106 20.32 2.84 5.79
CA ASP A 106 21.13 2.98 4.59
C ASP A 106 22.39 2.11 4.65
N LYS A 107 22.78 1.61 3.46
CA LYS A 107 24.07 0.92 3.23
C LYS A 107 24.26 -0.34 4.07
N GLU A 108 23.20 -0.89 4.65
CA GLU A 108 23.26 -2.20 5.26
C GLU A 108 23.33 -3.28 4.16
N VAL A 109 24.17 -4.29 4.34
CA VAL A 109 24.25 -5.41 3.40
C VAL A 109 23.31 -6.51 3.87
N ARG A 110 22.26 -6.74 3.09
CA ARG A 110 21.26 -7.78 3.37
C ARG A 110 21.13 -8.76 2.21
N ASP A 111 20.53 -9.90 2.47
CA ASP A 111 20.09 -10.82 1.42
C ASP A 111 18.74 -10.34 0.87
N PHE A 112 18.62 -10.27 -0.44
CA PHE A 112 17.33 -10.13 -1.13
C PHE A 112 16.98 -11.46 -1.77
N TYR A 113 15.82 -12.00 -1.41
CA TYR A 113 15.37 -13.33 -1.81
C TYR A 113 14.36 -13.21 -2.96
N PHE A 114 14.58 -13.98 -4.02
CA PHE A 114 13.69 -14.01 -5.18
C PHE A 114 12.59 -15.07 -5.01
N ALA A 115 11.32 -14.69 -5.20
CA ALA A 115 10.16 -15.56 -5.14
C ALA A 115 8.99 -15.04 -5.99
N GLY A 116 9.25 -14.45 -7.16
CA GLY A 116 8.21 -13.80 -7.95
C GLY A 116 7.63 -12.60 -7.21
N GLU A 117 6.33 -12.52 -7.10
CA GLU A 117 5.60 -11.49 -6.34
C GLU A 117 6.11 -11.37 -4.90
N GLY A 118 6.32 -12.50 -4.22
CA GLY A 118 6.80 -12.55 -2.84
C GLY A 118 8.30 -12.29 -2.65
N SER A 119 9.01 -11.64 -3.58
CA SER A 119 10.43 -11.30 -3.43
C SER A 119 10.64 -10.27 -2.34
N SER A 120 11.64 -10.46 -1.44
CA SER A 120 11.78 -9.65 -0.23
C SER A 120 13.19 -9.66 0.35
N LEU A 121 13.48 -8.72 1.25
CA LEU A 121 14.62 -8.76 2.18
C LEU A 121 14.46 -9.84 3.27
N TYR A 122 13.31 -10.46 3.37
CA TYR A 122 13.02 -11.52 4.33
C TYR A 122 12.84 -12.86 3.64
N LYS A 123 13.45 -13.90 4.21
CA LYS A 123 13.40 -15.25 3.62
C LYS A 123 11.98 -15.84 3.63
N GLY A 124 11.15 -15.42 4.56
CA GLY A 124 9.79 -15.95 4.72
C GLY A 124 9.74 -17.42 5.15
N GLN A 125 8.59 -18.01 5.02
CA GLN A 125 8.34 -19.41 5.36
C GLN A 125 8.88 -20.38 4.28
N PRO A 126 9.24 -21.64 4.63
CA PRO A 126 9.81 -22.60 3.69
C PRO A 126 8.95 -22.89 2.45
N GLN A 127 7.63 -22.74 2.54
CA GLN A 127 6.71 -22.96 1.41
C GLN A 127 6.88 -21.97 0.27
N TRP A 128 7.44 -20.79 0.52
CA TRP A 128 7.65 -19.76 -0.50
C TRP A 128 8.86 -20.00 -1.39
N ASN A 129 9.62 -21.11 -1.14
CA ASN A 129 10.76 -21.57 -1.95
C ASN A 129 11.79 -20.45 -2.27
N LYS A 130 12.01 -19.53 -1.34
CA LYS A 130 12.99 -18.43 -1.48
C LYS A 130 14.42 -18.93 -1.33
N ASN A 131 14.87 -19.79 -2.27
CA ASN A 131 16.20 -20.45 -2.21
C ASN A 131 17.27 -19.67 -2.96
N VAL A 132 16.89 -18.68 -3.77
CA VAL A 132 17.81 -17.85 -4.53
C VAL A 132 17.86 -16.46 -3.91
N SER A 133 19.02 -15.98 -3.57
CA SER A 133 19.23 -14.62 -3.04
C SER A 133 20.47 -13.98 -3.61
N ILE A 134 20.51 -12.66 -3.55
CA ILE A 134 21.69 -11.84 -3.81
C ILE A 134 21.97 -10.94 -2.61
N LYS A 135 23.24 -10.54 -2.46
CA LYS A 135 23.61 -9.49 -1.49
C LYS A 135 23.32 -8.12 -2.10
N VAL A 136 22.59 -7.31 -1.38
CA VAL A 136 22.21 -5.95 -1.78
C VAL A 136 22.58 -4.96 -0.70
N GLN A 137 22.76 -3.70 -1.08
CA GLN A 137 22.81 -2.60 -0.12
C GLN A 137 21.44 -1.98 0.01
N THR A 138 21.00 -1.80 1.25
CA THR A 138 19.72 -1.16 1.53
C THR A 138 19.81 0.36 1.49
N LYS A 139 18.66 0.98 1.29
CA LYS A 139 18.45 2.42 1.39
C LYS A 139 17.21 2.70 2.23
N THR A 140 17.15 3.82 2.92
CA THR A 140 15.89 4.27 3.51
C THR A 140 15.04 4.98 2.45
N LEU A 141 13.72 4.93 2.58
CA LEU A 141 12.86 5.72 1.69
C LEU A 141 13.11 7.22 1.84
N ALA A 142 13.49 7.68 3.03
CA ALA A 142 13.91 9.05 3.27
C ALA A 142 15.14 9.44 2.42
N THR A 143 16.13 8.58 2.31
CA THR A 143 17.32 8.80 1.48
C THR A 143 16.96 8.84 -0.01
N VAL A 144 16.05 7.97 -0.47
CA VAL A 144 15.57 8.03 -1.87
C VAL A 144 14.91 9.36 -2.17
N ILE A 145 14.10 9.88 -1.25
CA ILE A 145 13.45 11.19 -1.39
C ILE A 145 14.48 12.31 -1.47
N GLU A 146 15.47 12.31 -0.59
CA GLU A 146 16.53 13.35 -0.54
C GLU A 146 17.44 13.33 -1.77
N GLU A 147 17.92 12.15 -2.17
CA GLU A 147 18.81 12.00 -3.33
C GLU A 147 18.14 12.41 -4.65
N ASN A 148 16.82 12.31 -4.73
CA ASN A 148 16.04 12.67 -5.92
C ASN A 148 15.31 14.02 -5.80
N GLU A 149 15.62 14.79 -4.76
CA GLU A 149 15.06 16.14 -4.52
C GLU A 149 13.52 16.17 -4.63
N ILE A 150 12.86 15.16 -4.03
CA ILE A 150 11.41 15.01 -4.08
C ILE A 150 10.75 15.98 -3.10
N ASP A 151 9.87 16.87 -3.61
CA ASP A 151 9.07 17.75 -2.77
C ASP A 151 7.90 16.98 -2.15
N MET A 152 8.02 16.65 -0.87
CA MET A 152 7.01 15.91 -0.12
C MET A 152 5.67 16.62 0.07
N ASN A 153 5.58 17.93 -0.19
CA ASN A 153 4.28 18.63 -0.14
C ASN A 153 3.28 18.11 -1.18
N GLY A 154 3.77 17.44 -2.21
CA GLY A 154 2.96 16.83 -3.27
C GLY A 154 2.46 15.43 -2.97
N TYR A 155 2.87 14.78 -1.87
CA TYR A 155 2.60 13.35 -1.62
C TYR A 155 2.03 13.16 -0.23
N ASP A 156 0.86 12.52 -0.13
CA ASP A 156 0.15 12.34 1.14
C ASP A 156 -0.52 10.98 1.30
N PHE A 157 -0.34 10.07 0.34
CA PHE A 157 -0.68 8.67 0.46
C PHE A 157 0.56 7.79 0.28
N LEU A 158 0.77 6.88 1.22
CA LEU A 158 1.85 5.89 1.21
C LEU A 158 1.25 4.49 1.16
N ASN A 159 1.53 3.76 0.08
CA ASN A 159 1.20 2.35 -0.06
C ASN A 159 2.47 1.52 0.06
N ILE A 160 2.47 0.46 0.90
CA ILE A 160 3.63 -0.40 1.13
C ILE A 160 3.20 -1.86 1.04
N ASP A 161 3.70 -2.54 0.01
CA ASP A 161 3.62 -3.98 -0.16
C ASP A 161 5.04 -4.52 -0.44
N ALA A 162 5.80 -4.72 0.64
CA ALA A 162 7.23 -5.06 0.60
C ALA A 162 7.53 -6.49 1.06
N GLU A 163 6.47 -7.34 1.10
CA GLU A 163 6.58 -8.77 1.32
C GLU A 163 7.30 -9.14 2.64
N GLY A 164 6.94 -8.40 3.71
CA GLY A 164 7.46 -8.56 5.07
C GLY A 164 8.47 -7.49 5.51
N ALA A 165 8.82 -6.53 4.64
CA ALA A 165 9.70 -5.41 5.00
C ALA A 165 8.94 -4.10 5.30
N GLU A 166 7.60 -4.12 5.40
CA GLU A 166 6.74 -2.95 5.54
C GLU A 166 7.13 -2.09 6.75
N PHE A 167 7.38 -2.71 7.88
CA PHE A 167 7.77 -1.99 9.10
C PHE A 167 9.17 -1.37 9.00
N ASP A 168 10.11 -2.03 8.32
CA ASP A 168 11.42 -1.45 8.06
C ASP A 168 11.31 -0.25 7.12
N VAL A 169 10.48 -0.33 6.08
CA VAL A 169 10.19 0.80 5.18
C VAL A 169 9.57 1.97 5.97
N LEU A 170 8.58 1.71 6.82
CA LEU A 170 7.97 2.75 7.68
C LEU A 170 9.01 3.44 8.57
N LYS A 171 9.89 2.69 9.24
CA LYS A 171 10.95 3.26 10.07
C LYS A 171 11.94 4.08 9.22
N GLY A 172 12.31 3.58 8.04
CA GLY A 172 13.15 4.30 7.09
C GLY A 172 12.51 5.55 6.48
N PHE A 173 11.20 5.71 6.65
CA PHE A 173 10.43 6.85 6.19
C PHE A 173 9.98 7.79 7.32
N GLU A 174 10.20 7.46 8.58
CA GLU A 174 9.66 8.14 9.76
C GLU A 174 9.77 9.68 9.71
N LYS A 175 10.90 10.18 9.22
CA LYS A 175 11.18 11.61 9.05
C LYS A 175 10.14 12.36 8.21
N TYR A 176 9.48 11.68 7.28
CA TYR A 176 8.51 12.25 6.35
C TYR A 176 7.05 11.85 6.65
N LEU A 177 6.81 11.12 7.71
CA LEU A 177 5.45 10.70 8.08
C LEU A 177 4.49 11.86 8.25
N ASP A 178 4.97 13.04 8.66
CA ASP A 178 4.12 14.22 8.83
C ASP A 178 3.51 14.75 7.53
N TYR A 179 4.01 14.37 6.38
CA TYR A 179 3.40 14.68 5.09
C TYR A 179 2.23 13.75 4.74
N ILE A 180 2.19 12.55 5.31
CA ILE A 180 1.24 11.50 4.95
C ILE A 180 -0.08 11.66 5.70
N ASN A 181 -1.18 11.53 4.97
CA ASN A 181 -2.55 11.52 5.47
C ASN A 181 -3.12 10.11 5.61
N VAL A 182 -2.78 9.24 4.65
CA VAL A 182 -3.26 7.86 4.61
C VAL A 182 -2.09 6.93 4.33
N ILE A 183 -2.07 5.81 5.02
CA ILE A 183 -1.12 4.71 4.80
C ILE A 183 -1.93 3.46 4.53
N ASP A 184 -1.60 2.74 3.48
CA ASP A 184 -2.05 1.38 3.24
C ASP A 184 -0.84 0.46 3.23
N LEU A 185 -0.90 -0.62 3.97
CA LEU A 185 0.19 -1.58 3.99
C LEU A 185 -0.30 -2.99 4.26
N GLU A 186 0.37 -3.94 3.61
CA GLU A 186 0.15 -5.34 3.90
C GLU A 186 0.70 -5.69 5.28
N THR A 187 -0.13 -6.35 6.10
CA THR A 187 0.25 -6.76 7.46
C THR A 187 -0.03 -8.24 7.69
N SER A 188 0.83 -8.90 8.45
CA SER A 188 0.61 -10.26 8.94
C SER A 188 -0.15 -10.22 10.25
N TYR A 189 -1.25 -10.98 10.33
CA TYR A 189 -2.09 -11.07 11.53
C TYR A 189 -1.66 -12.20 12.46
N ASP A 190 -0.71 -13.03 12.05
CA ASP A 190 -0.11 -14.06 12.87
C ASP A 190 1.40 -14.19 12.62
N ASP A 191 2.10 -14.76 13.61
CA ASP A 191 3.56 -14.94 13.59
C ASP A 191 4.06 -15.93 12.51
N ARG A 192 3.17 -16.52 11.72
CA ARG A 192 3.50 -17.63 10.82
C ARG A 192 3.82 -17.19 9.40
N HIS A 193 3.44 -15.97 9.00
CA HIS A 193 3.47 -15.63 7.58
C HIS A 193 4.67 -14.81 7.13
N ARG A 194 5.21 -13.91 7.91
CA ARG A 194 6.34 -13.08 7.46
C ARG A 194 7.25 -12.65 8.62
N SER A 195 8.52 -12.47 8.31
CA SER A 195 9.57 -12.16 9.27
C SER A 195 9.75 -10.65 9.50
N GLY A 196 8.68 -9.88 9.42
CA GLY A 196 8.67 -8.46 9.79
C GLY A 196 8.08 -8.23 11.19
N ALA A 197 7.53 -7.06 11.44
CA ALA A 197 6.74 -6.81 12.63
C ALA A 197 5.33 -7.39 12.47
N ASP A 198 4.75 -7.83 13.60
CA ASP A 198 3.34 -8.21 13.63
C ASP A 198 2.43 -6.98 13.50
N HIS A 199 1.19 -7.24 13.10
CA HIS A 199 0.18 -6.20 12.92
C HIS A 199 0.02 -5.28 14.15
N ASN A 200 -0.01 -5.84 15.37
CA ASN A 200 -0.21 -5.05 16.58
C ASN A 200 0.96 -4.09 16.85
N THR A 201 2.18 -4.52 16.56
CA THR A 201 3.37 -3.68 16.64
C THR A 201 3.27 -2.48 15.69
N ILE A 202 2.80 -2.71 14.46
CA ILE A 202 2.61 -1.65 13.47
C ILE A 202 1.49 -0.70 13.89
N VAL A 203 0.35 -1.23 14.35
CA VAL A 203 -0.78 -0.43 14.86
C VAL A 203 -0.35 0.46 16.02
N GLN A 204 0.39 -0.09 16.99
CA GLN A 204 0.89 0.70 18.12
C GLN A 204 1.86 1.79 17.63
N TRP A 205 2.83 1.44 16.80
CA TRP A 205 3.86 2.36 16.32
C TRP A 205 3.28 3.52 15.51
N LEU A 206 2.31 3.25 14.63
CA LEU A 206 1.58 4.26 13.87
C LEU A 206 0.66 5.09 14.77
N GLY A 207 0.01 4.46 15.77
CA GLY A 207 -0.82 5.14 16.76
C GLY A 207 -0.05 6.22 17.55
N GLU A 208 1.18 5.91 17.97
CA GLU A 208 2.07 6.85 18.66
C GLU A 208 2.46 8.05 17.76
N ARG A 209 2.29 7.92 16.43
CA ARG A 209 2.59 8.92 15.40
C ARG A 209 1.36 9.62 14.82
N GLY A 210 0.19 9.43 15.47
CA GLY A 210 -1.05 10.12 15.12
C GLY A 210 -1.84 9.50 13.98
N PHE A 211 -1.66 8.21 13.72
CA PHE A 211 -2.48 7.45 12.79
C PHE A 211 -3.41 6.50 13.55
N GLU A 212 -4.58 6.26 13.01
CA GLU A 212 -5.55 5.29 13.50
C GLU A 212 -5.89 4.29 12.41
N LEU A 213 -5.93 3.00 12.77
CA LEU A 213 -6.41 1.95 11.88
C LEU A 213 -7.89 2.20 11.54
N LYS A 214 -8.20 2.30 10.25
CA LYS A 214 -9.55 2.58 9.76
C LYS A 214 -10.19 1.37 9.11
N GLU A 215 -9.44 0.64 8.31
CA GLU A 215 -9.93 -0.53 7.58
C GLU A 215 -8.89 -1.65 7.63
N MET A 216 -9.36 -2.87 7.53
CA MET A 216 -8.54 -4.06 7.33
C MET A 216 -9.20 -4.94 6.29
N SER A 217 -8.41 -5.47 5.36
CA SER A 217 -8.81 -6.56 4.50
C SER A 217 -8.14 -7.85 4.93
N SER A 218 -8.71 -9.00 4.59
CA SER A 218 -8.01 -10.27 4.72
C SER A 218 -7.80 -10.85 3.33
N SER A 219 -6.63 -11.45 3.11
CA SER A 219 -6.38 -12.17 1.88
C SER A 219 -7.43 -13.25 1.66
N TYR A 220 -7.91 -13.35 0.44
CA TYR A 220 -8.87 -14.36 0.00
C TYR A 220 -8.42 -15.81 0.31
N GLN A 221 -7.11 -16.04 0.37
CA GLN A 221 -6.54 -17.37 0.53
C GLN A 221 -6.22 -17.76 1.97
N SER A 222 -5.99 -16.79 2.85
CA SER A 222 -5.51 -17.14 4.18
C SER A 222 -6.02 -16.16 5.18
N GLN A 223 -6.83 -15.81 5.77
CA GLN A 223 -7.22 -14.84 6.83
C GLN A 223 -6.07 -14.39 7.78
N ASN A 224 -4.83 -14.67 7.42
CA ASN A 224 -3.65 -14.49 8.28
C ASN A 224 -2.80 -13.28 7.88
N TRP A 225 -3.12 -12.64 6.76
CA TRP A 225 -2.50 -11.41 6.27
C TRP A 225 -3.50 -10.65 5.40
N GLY A 226 -3.24 -9.39 5.17
CA GLY A 226 -4.04 -8.52 4.32
C GLY A 226 -3.65 -7.06 4.49
N ASP A 227 -4.35 -6.19 3.79
CA ASP A 227 -4.08 -4.77 3.81
C ASP A 227 -4.68 -4.12 5.04
N SER A 228 -3.98 -3.15 5.57
CA SER A 228 -4.39 -2.35 6.72
C SER A 228 -4.27 -0.89 6.38
N VAL A 229 -5.42 -0.19 6.38
CA VAL A 229 -5.52 1.23 6.05
C VAL A 229 -5.52 2.05 7.32
N PHE A 230 -4.58 2.97 7.40
CA PHE A 230 -4.45 3.93 8.50
C PHE A 230 -4.69 5.35 8.00
N ALA A 231 -5.41 6.15 8.76
CA ALA A 231 -5.56 7.58 8.48
C ALA A 231 -5.06 8.41 9.64
N ARG A 232 -4.51 9.58 9.33
CA ARG A 232 -4.06 10.53 10.33
C ARG A 232 -5.26 11.14 11.07
N VAL A 233 -5.15 11.26 12.39
CA VAL A 233 -6.24 11.75 13.25
C VAL A 233 -5.84 12.96 14.11
N ASN A 234 -4.58 13.34 14.12
CA ASN A 234 -4.08 14.46 14.91
C ASN A 234 -4.17 15.82 14.18
N ARG A 235 -4.77 15.85 12.99
CA ARG A 235 -5.07 17.07 12.22
C ARG A 235 -6.30 16.86 11.34
N GLU A 236 -6.91 17.96 10.91
CA GLU A 236 -7.97 17.94 9.91
C GLU A 236 -7.40 17.54 8.54
N LEU A 237 -8.04 16.60 7.87
CA LEU A 237 -7.66 16.14 6.54
C LEU A 237 -8.46 16.89 5.48
N PRO A 238 -7.88 17.16 4.29
CA PRO A 238 -8.63 17.76 3.20
C PRO A 238 -9.77 16.83 2.78
N PRO A 239 -11.02 17.35 2.68
CA PRO A 239 -12.16 16.50 2.35
C PRO A 239 -12.06 15.95 0.93
N PHE A 240 -12.56 14.75 0.72
CA PHE A 240 -12.65 14.15 -0.60
C PHE A 240 -13.52 15.02 -1.52
N VAL A 241 -12.99 15.34 -2.69
CA VAL A 241 -13.70 16.07 -3.73
C VAL A 241 -13.73 15.17 -4.97
N ASP A 242 -14.91 14.67 -5.31
CA ASP A 242 -15.09 13.97 -6.58
C ASP A 242 -15.11 15.01 -7.72
N GLU A 243 -13.99 15.23 -8.35
CA GLU A 243 -13.89 16.15 -9.52
C GLU A 243 -14.71 15.67 -10.72
N ASN A 244 -15.23 14.41 -10.69
CA ASN A 244 -16.04 13.82 -11.75
C ASN A 244 -17.56 14.00 -11.54
N VAL A 245 -18.02 14.68 -10.51
CA VAL A 245 -19.46 14.94 -10.29
C VAL A 245 -20.12 15.75 -11.45
N GLY A 246 -19.33 16.26 -12.41
CA GLY A 246 -19.84 16.89 -13.63
C GLY A 246 -20.03 15.99 -14.85
N THR A 247 -19.49 14.76 -14.83
CA THR A 247 -19.59 13.84 -15.97
C THR A 247 -20.00 12.44 -15.53
N LYS A 248 -21.31 12.28 -15.26
CA LYS A 248 -21.91 10.93 -15.22
C LYS A 248 -21.87 10.34 -16.62
N ILE A 249 -20.85 9.58 -16.92
CA ILE A 249 -20.90 8.58 -17.99
C ILE A 249 -21.10 7.23 -17.32
N PHE A 250 -22.38 6.83 -17.23
CA PHE A 250 -22.73 5.44 -16.95
C PHE A 250 -22.38 4.61 -18.19
N GLY A 251 -21.59 3.58 -17.99
CA GLY A 251 -21.52 2.43 -18.88
C GLY A 251 -20.36 2.45 -19.85
N GLU A 252 -19.30 1.77 -19.45
CA GLU A 252 -18.61 0.83 -20.35
C GLU A 252 -18.03 -0.30 -19.48
N SER A 253 -18.61 -1.48 -19.67
CA SER A 253 -18.13 -2.74 -19.11
C SER A 253 -16.77 -3.06 -19.74
N TYR A 254 -15.73 -3.09 -18.95
CA TYR A 254 -14.46 -3.70 -19.36
C TYR A 254 -14.58 -5.23 -19.27
N LEU A 255 -15.09 -5.84 -20.34
CA LEU A 255 -14.85 -7.22 -20.72
C LEU A 255 -14.21 -7.17 -22.11
N GLY A 256 -12.91 -7.43 -22.18
CA GLY A 256 -12.15 -7.55 -23.39
C GLY A 256 -10.75 -7.97 -23.07
#